data_88d494a0be49529eeb6c7b23edf0ae30
#
_entry.id   88d494a0be49529eeb6c7b23edf0ae30
#
_cell.length_a   1.000
_cell.length_b   1.000
_cell.length_c   1.000
_cell.angle_alpha   90.00
_cell.angle_beta   90.00
_cell.angle_gamma   90.00
#
_symmetry.space_group_name_H-M   'P 1'
#
loop_
_entity.id
_entity.type
_entity.pdbx_description
1 polymer ?
#
loop_
_entity_poly.entity_id
_entity_poly.type
_entity_poly.pdbx_seq_one_letter_code
_entity_poly.pdbx_strand_id
1 'polypeptide(L)'
;MSKFEAFAEDLGRNYVIRVGYKDKSWFMKFLGLLMFFNRGFMTHYITTIGNTVYFPNEDFIKKNELGAITVLAHEVVHIAQKEKRGFALFAFEYLFPQCLTIFALLTLLAFVWLPFLWCLLFLLFLAPIPAPWRKKFEVEGYTMTLYMSDLIMRQIGHDDDYILKELSLSAVRIDRLNFRGSGYWYMWPWGVDEEFAKKIEDIRSGVISDTDEVYGRVRRSYLNAVSAYEL
;
A
#
# COMPACT_ATOMS: atom_id res chain seq x y z
N MET A 1 10.74 23.44 4.02
CA MET A 1 9.75 22.34 3.95
C MET A 1 10.12 21.48 2.76
N SER A 2 10.24 20.16 2.86
CA SER A 2 10.55 19.29 1.72
C SER A 2 9.35 19.14 0.77
N LYS A 3 9.58 18.67 -0.48
CA LYS A 3 8.46 18.38 -1.40
C LYS A 3 7.53 17.32 -0.82
N PHE A 4 8.08 16.34 -0.11
CA PHE A 4 7.31 15.32 0.59
C PHE A 4 6.44 15.93 1.70
N GLU A 5 7.00 16.82 2.51
CA GLU A 5 6.25 17.49 3.59
C GLU A 5 5.09 18.33 3.03
N ALA A 6 5.35 19.11 1.97
CA ALA A 6 4.31 19.90 1.30
C ALA A 6 3.21 19.01 0.71
N PHE A 7 3.58 17.90 0.06
CA PHE A 7 2.63 16.94 -0.47
C PHE A 7 1.80 16.27 0.62
N ALA A 8 2.45 15.82 1.71
CA ALA A 8 1.78 15.19 2.83
C ALA A 8 0.82 16.15 3.57
N GLU A 9 1.20 17.41 3.70
CA GLU A 9 0.35 18.44 4.30
C GLU A 9 -0.89 18.72 3.44
N ASP A 10 -0.72 18.90 2.14
CA ASP A 10 -1.84 19.13 1.21
C ASP A 10 -2.80 17.93 1.15
N LEU A 11 -2.27 16.72 1.09
CA LEU A 11 -3.08 15.49 1.19
C LEU A 11 -3.79 15.39 2.54
N GLY A 12 -3.14 15.77 3.62
CA GLY A 12 -3.72 15.76 4.97
C GLY A 12 -4.96 16.62 5.11
N ARG A 13 -5.05 17.72 4.34
CA ARG A 13 -6.24 18.58 4.30
C ARG A 13 -7.44 17.89 3.62
N ASN A 14 -7.18 17.01 2.65
CA ASN A 14 -8.21 16.36 1.85
C ASN A 14 -8.65 14.97 2.40
N TYR A 15 -7.72 14.20 3.00
CA TYR A 15 -7.94 12.81 3.41
C TYR A 15 -7.73 12.55 4.90
N VAL A 16 -7.51 13.58 5.71
CA VAL A 16 -7.19 13.42 7.14
C VAL A 16 -6.03 12.42 7.35
N ILE A 17 -5.08 12.38 6.40
CA ILE A 17 -3.92 11.50 6.48
C ILE A 17 -2.88 12.07 7.44
N ARG A 18 -2.19 11.19 8.16
CA ARG A 18 -1.06 11.52 9.03
C ARG A 18 0.16 10.71 8.64
N VAL A 19 1.31 11.36 8.67
CA VAL A 19 2.60 10.67 8.52
C VAL A 19 3.19 10.42 9.90
N GLY A 20 3.58 9.18 10.15
CA GLY A 20 4.25 8.75 11.37
C GLY A 20 5.56 8.04 11.08
N TYR A 21 6.36 7.81 12.12
CA TYR A 21 7.63 7.07 12.02
C TYR A 21 7.62 5.88 12.96
N LYS A 22 8.02 4.71 12.46
CA LYS A 22 8.02 3.47 13.23
C LYS A 22 9.00 3.52 14.39
N ASP A 23 10.15 4.12 14.15
CA ASP A 23 11.21 4.28 15.16
C ASP A 23 10.81 5.22 16.32
N LYS A 24 9.85 6.12 16.10
CA LYS A 24 9.33 7.05 17.11
C LYS A 24 8.06 6.54 17.81
N SER A 25 7.35 5.55 17.22
CA SER A 25 6.09 5.03 17.75
C SER A 25 6.32 3.80 18.64
N TRP A 26 5.92 3.89 19.93
CA TRP A 26 5.97 2.76 20.84
C TRP A 26 5.08 1.60 20.36
N PHE A 27 3.91 1.92 19.79
CA PHE A 27 2.98 0.94 19.24
C PHE A 27 3.60 0.17 18.07
N MET A 28 4.28 0.87 17.14
CA MET A 28 4.96 0.23 16.03
C MET A 28 6.15 -0.61 16.49
N LYS A 29 6.87 -0.20 17.54
CA LYS A 29 7.93 -1.00 18.17
C LYS A 29 7.36 -2.27 18.79
N PHE A 30 6.23 -2.19 19.50
CA PHE A 30 5.53 -3.34 20.05
C PHE A 30 5.06 -4.29 18.94
N LEU A 31 4.46 -3.74 17.88
CA LEU A 31 4.05 -4.55 16.73
C LEU A 31 5.26 -5.20 16.03
N GLY A 32 6.37 -4.49 15.92
CA GLY A 32 7.64 -5.02 15.40
C GLY A 32 8.18 -6.19 16.24
N LEU A 33 8.00 -6.14 17.57
CA LEU A 33 8.34 -7.26 18.46
C LEU A 33 7.43 -8.48 18.20
N LEU A 34 6.12 -8.29 18.01
CA LEU A 34 5.21 -9.36 17.65
C LEU A 34 5.52 -9.96 16.27
N MET A 35 6.00 -9.13 15.35
CA MET A 35 6.39 -9.53 14.00
C MET A 35 7.88 -9.85 13.87
N PHE A 36 8.51 -10.38 14.94
CA PHE A 36 9.94 -10.69 14.99
C PHE A 36 10.43 -11.58 13.83
N PHE A 37 9.56 -12.39 13.28
CA PHE A 37 9.83 -13.24 12.12
C PHE A 37 9.95 -12.43 10.80
N ASN A 38 9.44 -11.20 10.74
CA ASN A 38 9.57 -10.30 9.60
C ASN A 38 10.63 -9.22 9.88
N ARG A 39 11.90 -9.55 9.62
CA ARG A 39 13.05 -8.66 9.89
C ARG A 39 12.98 -7.31 9.17
N GLY A 40 12.24 -7.23 8.05
CA GLY A 40 12.05 -6.00 7.28
C GLY A 40 10.96 -5.09 7.83
N PHE A 41 10.12 -5.55 8.76
CA PHE A 41 8.95 -4.81 9.22
C PHE A 41 9.28 -3.38 9.68
N MET A 42 10.33 -3.20 10.47
CA MET A 42 10.71 -1.89 11.03
C MET A 42 11.54 -1.04 10.07
N THR A 43 12.18 -1.63 9.05
CA THR A 43 13.24 -0.96 8.27
C THR A 43 12.90 -0.77 6.79
N HIS A 44 12.05 -1.63 6.21
CA HIS A 44 11.80 -1.63 4.76
C HIS A 44 10.32 -1.43 4.41
N TYR A 45 9.41 -1.97 5.22
CA TYR A 45 7.99 -1.88 4.92
C TYR A 45 7.37 -0.57 5.43
N ILE A 46 6.46 0.00 4.68
CA ILE A 46 5.55 1.05 5.13
C ILE A 46 4.31 0.36 5.67
N THR A 47 3.65 0.97 6.65
CA THR A 47 2.49 0.35 7.30
C THR A 47 1.43 1.41 7.55
N THR A 48 0.24 1.22 7.01
CA THR A 48 -0.89 2.11 7.25
C THR A 48 -1.83 1.52 8.29
N ILE A 49 -2.07 2.28 9.36
CA ILE A 49 -3.01 1.92 10.42
C ILE A 49 -4.00 3.06 10.61
N GLY A 50 -5.26 2.80 10.36
CA GLY A 50 -6.29 3.83 10.33
C GLY A 50 -6.01 4.85 9.23
N ASN A 51 -5.72 6.08 9.59
CA ASN A 51 -5.34 7.17 8.68
C ASN A 51 -3.87 7.59 8.86
N THR A 52 -3.06 6.80 9.55
CA THR A 52 -1.64 7.11 9.75
C THR A 52 -0.78 6.17 8.94
N VAL A 53 0.06 6.73 8.07
CA VAL A 53 1.06 6.02 7.27
C VAL A 53 2.40 6.09 8.00
N TYR A 54 2.91 4.95 8.44
CA TYR A 54 4.14 4.82 9.17
C TYR A 54 5.30 4.46 8.26
N PHE A 55 6.21 5.41 8.05
CA PHE A 55 7.51 5.17 7.42
C PHE A 55 8.50 4.59 8.44
N PRO A 56 9.56 3.90 8.00
CA PRO A 56 10.58 3.39 8.91
C PRO A 56 11.18 4.47 9.82
N ASN A 57 11.67 5.56 9.23
CA ASN A 57 12.23 6.73 9.89
C ASN A 57 12.27 7.93 8.91
N GLU A 58 12.72 9.10 9.39
CA GLU A 58 12.86 10.30 8.53
C GLU A 58 13.93 10.14 7.44
N ASP A 59 15.01 9.44 7.73
CA ASP A 59 16.09 9.23 6.76
C ASP A 59 15.66 8.38 5.58
N PHE A 60 14.68 7.50 5.76
CA PHE A 60 14.06 6.72 4.67
C PHE A 60 13.44 7.66 3.62
N ILE A 61 12.73 8.69 4.07
CA ILE A 61 12.12 9.69 3.19
C ILE A 61 13.20 10.55 2.53
N LYS A 62 14.17 11.05 3.30
CA LYS A 62 15.26 11.91 2.79
C LYS A 62 16.12 11.23 1.73
N LYS A 63 16.35 9.92 1.84
CA LYS A 63 17.14 9.14 0.87
C LYS A 63 16.47 8.99 -0.48
N ASN A 64 15.13 8.95 -0.51
CA ASN A 64 14.36 8.80 -1.74
C ASN A 64 13.01 9.51 -1.61
N GLU A 65 13.05 10.82 -1.70
CA GLU A 65 11.87 11.67 -1.50
C GLU A 65 10.77 11.38 -2.53
N LEU A 66 11.11 11.26 -3.81
CA LEU A 66 10.14 10.94 -4.86
C LEU A 66 9.51 9.57 -4.68
N GLY A 67 10.30 8.57 -4.27
CA GLY A 67 9.79 7.26 -3.91
C GLY A 67 8.84 7.32 -2.71
N ALA A 68 9.14 8.13 -1.70
CA ALA A 68 8.27 8.31 -0.54
C ALA A 68 6.94 9.00 -0.91
N ILE A 69 6.96 9.98 -1.82
CA ILE A 69 5.77 10.63 -2.40
C ILE A 69 4.91 9.58 -3.11
N THR A 70 5.52 8.76 -3.96
CA THR A 70 4.81 7.70 -4.71
C THR A 70 4.17 6.68 -3.78
N VAL A 71 4.88 6.27 -2.73
CA VAL A 71 4.33 5.34 -1.71
C VAL A 71 3.21 6.00 -0.91
N LEU A 72 3.36 7.26 -0.50
CA LEU A 72 2.28 7.96 0.20
C LEU A 72 1.01 8.05 -0.65
N ALA A 73 1.15 8.31 -1.96
CA ALA A 73 0.03 8.31 -2.90
C ALA A 73 -0.64 6.92 -3.00
N HIS A 74 0.13 5.83 -3.00
CA HIS A 74 -0.38 4.46 -2.93
C HIS A 74 -1.24 4.25 -1.68
N GLU A 75 -0.74 4.66 -0.51
CA GLU A 75 -1.45 4.49 0.76
C GLU A 75 -2.75 5.32 0.84
N VAL A 76 -2.81 6.47 0.15
CA VAL A 76 -4.05 7.25 0.02
C VAL A 76 -5.16 6.43 -0.64
N VAL A 77 -4.83 5.59 -1.63
CA VAL A 77 -5.82 4.70 -2.26
C VAL A 77 -6.43 3.76 -1.23
N HIS A 78 -5.62 3.15 -0.36
CA HIS A 78 -6.13 2.27 0.70
C HIS A 78 -6.99 3.02 1.72
N ILE A 79 -6.66 4.27 2.04
CA ILE A 79 -7.49 5.12 2.90
C ILE A 79 -8.85 5.39 2.23
N ALA A 80 -8.85 5.75 0.94
CA ALA A 80 -10.08 5.97 0.18
C ALA A 80 -10.93 4.68 0.05
N GLN A 81 -10.30 3.54 -0.21
CA GLN A 81 -10.97 2.23 -0.22
C GLN A 81 -11.64 1.92 1.12
N LYS A 82 -10.94 2.17 2.23
CA LYS A 82 -11.46 2.01 3.59
C LYS A 82 -12.63 2.97 3.87
N GLU A 83 -12.53 4.22 3.46
CA GLU A 83 -13.62 5.21 3.65
C GLU A 83 -14.86 4.81 2.86
N LYS A 84 -14.70 4.35 1.62
CA LYS A 84 -15.80 3.92 0.76
C LYS A 84 -16.52 2.66 1.28
N ARG A 85 -15.78 1.70 1.86
CA ARG A 85 -16.33 0.39 2.29
C ARG A 85 -16.70 0.34 3.77
N GLY A 86 -16.17 1.24 4.56
CA GLY A 86 -16.14 1.17 6.02
C GLY A 86 -14.99 0.29 6.52
N PHE A 87 -14.44 0.65 7.69
CA PHE A 87 -13.25 0.02 8.26
C PHE A 87 -13.37 -1.50 8.44
N ALA A 88 -14.47 -1.97 9.00
CA ALA A 88 -14.62 -3.39 9.34
C ALA A 88 -14.68 -4.28 8.11
N LEU A 89 -15.44 -3.88 7.08
CA LEU A 89 -15.56 -4.64 5.84
C LEU A 89 -14.25 -4.63 5.06
N PHE A 90 -13.62 -3.46 4.93
CA PHE A 90 -12.31 -3.35 4.28
C PHE A 90 -11.26 -4.21 4.98
N ALA A 91 -11.16 -4.16 6.31
CA ALA A 91 -10.21 -4.96 7.07
C ALA A 91 -10.47 -6.46 6.91
N PHE A 92 -11.73 -6.89 6.93
CA PHE A 92 -12.09 -8.29 6.69
C PHE A 92 -11.68 -8.73 5.29
N GLU A 93 -12.10 -8.02 4.24
CA GLU A 93 -11.76 -8.36 2.85
C GLU A 93 -10.24 -8.35 2.61
N TYR A 94 -9.53 -7.36 3.17
CA TYR A 94 -8.07 -7.25 3.02
C TYR A 94 -7.31 -8.37 3.71
N LEU A 95 -7.80 -8.84 4.88
CA LEU A 95 -7.13 -9.85 5.69
C LEU A 95 -7.67 -11.27 5.47
N PHE A 96 -8.73 -11.45 4.68
CA PHE A 96 -9.27 -12.78 4.39
C PHE A 96 -8.34 -13.54 3.41
N PRO A 97 -8.10 -14.85 3.61
CA PRO A 97 -8.66 -15.72 4.66
C PRO A 97 -7.89 -15.70 6.00
N GLN A 98 -6.76 -15.00 6.09
CA GLN A 98 -5.87 -15.04 7.24
C GLN A 98 -6.52 -14.54 8.55
N CYS A 99 -7.52 -13.65 8.47
CA CYS A 99 -8.26 -13.18 9.65
C CYS A 99 -8.98 -14.32 10.38
N LEU A 100 -9.28 -15.44 9.70
CA LEU A 100 -9.90 -16.61 10.32
C LEU A 100 -9.02 -17.25 11.40
N THR A 101 -7.71 -17.00 11.38
CA THR A 101 -6.79 -17.45 12.43
C THR A 101 -7.21 -17.00 13.83
N ILE A 102 -7.94 -15.90 13.95
CA ILE A 102 -8.42 -15.41 15.26
C ILE A 102 -9.28 -16.47 15.99
N PHE A 103 -9.97 -17.34 15.25
CA PHE A 103 -10.76 -18.40 15.83
C PHE A 103 -9.93 -19.49 16.52
N ALA A 104 -8.61 -19.55 16.26
CA ALA A 104 -7.72 -20.41 17.03
C ALA A 104 -7.69 -20.02 18.52
N LEU A 105 -8.01 -18.78 18.88
CA LEU A 105 -8.11 -18.36 20.29
C LEU A 105 -9.22 -19.10 21.03
N LEU A 106 -10.23 -19.62 20.35
CA LEU A 106 -11.27 -20.45 20.99
C LEU A 106 -10.71 -21.72 21.59
N THR A 107 -9.50 -22.17 21.20
CA THR A 107 -8.81 -23.29 21.84
C THR A 107 -8.59 -23.04 23.34
N LEU A 108 -8.52 -21.79 23.79
CA LEU A 108 -8.41 -21.44 25.20
C LEU A 108 -9.64 -21.92 26.03
N LEU A 109 -10.73 -22.23 25.34
CA LEU A 109 -11.93 -22.79 25.99
C LEU A 109 -11.88 -24.33 26.09
N ALA A 110 -10.82 -24.99 25.65
CA ALA A 110 -10.70 -26.44 25.66
C ALA A 110 -10.69 -27.03 27.08
N PHE A 111 -10.33 -26.23 28.09
CA PHE A 111 -10.46 -26.67 29.50
C PHE A 111 -11.92 -26.74 29.99
N VAL A 112 -12.87 -26.09 29.29
CA VAL A 112 -14.31 -26.19 29.54
C VAL A 112 -14.93 -27.31 28.70
N TRP A 113 -14.49 -27.41 27.42
CA TRP A 113 -15.02 -28.39 26.49
C TRP A 113 -13.92 -28.80 25.48
N LEU A 114 -13.46 -30.05 25.60
CA LEU A 114 -12.31 -30.57 24.85
C LEU A 114 -12.37 -30.36 23.32
N PRO A 115 -13.54 -30.48 22.63
CA PRO A 115 -13.64 -30.22 21.21
C PRO A 115 -13.14 -28.86 20.74
N PHE A 116 -13.01 -27.83 21.61
CA PHE A 116 -12.38 -26.56 21.21
C PHE A 116 -10.91 -26.71 20.80
N LEU A 117 -10.25 -27.84 21.08
CA LEU A 117 -8.92 -28.14 20.52
C LEU A 117 -8.90 -28.14 18.97
N TRP A 118 -10.02 -28.49 18.34
CA TRP A 118 -10.12 -28.44 16.87
C TRP A 118 -9.97 -27.02 16.32
N CYS A 119 -10.18 -25.99 17.13
CA CYS A 119 -9.95 -24.61 16.74
C CYS A 119 -8.47 -24.32 16.44
N LEU A 120 -7.53 -25.17 16.87
CA LEU A 120 -6.13 -25.09 16.42
C LEU A 120 -5.99 -25.22 14.90
N LEU A 121 -6.92 -25.87 14.19
CA LEU A 121 -6.92 -25.95 12.74
C LEU A 121 -7.01 -24.58 12.07
N PHE A 122 -7.57 -23.57 12.75
CA PHE A 122 -7.59 -22.20 12.23
C PHE A 122 -6.19 -21.59 12.10
N LEU A 123 -5.16 -22.14 12.76
CA LEU A 123 -3.76 -21.74 12.54
C LEU A 123 -3.29 -22.05 11.13
N LEU A 124 -3.94 -22.98 10.41
CA LEU A 124 -3.63 -23.24 8.99
C LEU A 124 -3.87 -22.01 8.10
N PHE A 125 -4.73 -21.08 8.53
CA PHE A 125 -4.93 -19.81 7.80
C PHE A 125 -3.77 -18.83 7.95
N LEU A 126 -2.76 -19.10 8.80
CA LEU A 126 -1.47 -18.39 8.75
C LEU A 126 -0.62 -18.80 7.54
N ALA A 127 -0.94 -19.91 6.90
CA ALA A 127 -0.31 -20.30 5.66
C ALA A 127 -0.53 -19.24 4.57
N PRO A 128 0.38 -19.12 3.60
CA PRO A 128 0.27 -18.18 2.49
C PRO A 128 -0.84 -18.60 1.51
N ILE A 129 -2.09 -18.39 1.90
CA ILE A 129 -3.26 -18.69 1.07
C ILE A 129 -3.56 -17.44 0.23
N PRO A 130 -3.64 -17.57 -1.12
CA PRO A 130 -3.92 -16.46 -2.00
C PRO A 130 -5.20 -15.71 -1.62
N ALA A 131 -5.12 -14.37 -1.53
CA ALA A 131 -6.20 -13.49 -1.13
C ALA A 131 -6.69 -12.64 -2.32
N PRO A 132 -7.80 -13.03 -3.00
CA PRO A 132 -8.25 -12.37 -4.22
C PRO A 132 -8.71 -10.92 -3.99
N TRP A 133 -9.34 -10.63 -2.86
CA TRP A 133 -9.76 -9.26 -2.54
C TRP A 133 -8.57 -8.35 -2.26
N ARG A 134 -7.56 -8.84 -1.53
CA ARG A 134 -6.32 -8.09 -1.32
C ARG A 134 -5.65 -7.76 -2.65
N LYS A 135 -5.56 -8.74 -3.58
CA LYS A 135 -5.05 -8.51 -4.93
C LYS A 135 -5.73 -7.28 -5.57
N LYS A 136 -7.06 -7.22 -5.53
CA LYS A 136 -7.81 -6.12 -6.12
C LYS A 136 -7.44 -4.77 -5.51
N PHE A 137 -7.35 -4.69 -4.18
CA PHE A 137 -6.98 -3.47 -3.48
C PHE A 137 -5.56 -3.04 -3.80
N GLU A 138 -4.63 -3.99 -3.81
CA GLU A 138 -3.23 -3.72 -4.12
C GLU A 138 -3.01 -3.33 -5.58
N VAL A 139 -3.72 -3.94 -6.54
CA VAL A 139 -3.64 -3.52 -7.94
C VAL A 139 -4.07 -2.06 -8.09
N GLU A 140 -5.13 -1.61 -7.41
CA GLU A 140 -5.55 -0.20 -7.41
C GLU A 140 -4.46 0.70 -6.79
N GLY A 141 -3.86 0.31 -5.65
CA GLY A 141 -2.76 1.02 -5.01
C GLY A 141 -1.52 1.12 -5.90
N TYR A 142 -1.09 0.01 -6.51
CA TYR A 142 0.05 0.01 -7.44
C TYR A 142 -0.25 0.73 -8.76
N THR A 143 -1.51 0.79 -9.18
CA THR A 143 -1.90 1.64 -10.31
C THR A 143 -1.61 3.11 -9.99
N MET A 144 -1.92 3.58 -8.77
CA MET A 144 -1.52 4.93 -8.32
C MET A 144 0.00 5.10 -8.32
N THR A 145 0.76 4.08 -7.90
CA THR A 145 2.23 4.09 -7.97
C THR A 145 2.72 4.33 -9.41
N LEU A 146 2.16 3.60 -10.39
CA LEU A 146 2.51 3.76 -11.80
C LEU A 146 2.08 5.14 -12.34
N TYR A 147 0.89 5.60 -11.98
CA TYR A 147 0.39 6.94 -12.34
C TYR A 147 1.30 8.06 -11.83
N MET A 148 1.69 8.00 -10.56
CA MET A 148 2.62 8.98 -10.00
C MET A 148 4.00 8.91 -10.63
N SER A 149 4.46 7.72 -10.99
CA SER A 149 5.73 7.55 -11.70
C SER A 149 5.68 8.18 -13.11
N ASP A 150 4.59 7.98 -13.86
CA ASP A 150 4.35 8.63 -15.16
C ASP A 150 4.37 10.17 -15.01
N LEU A 151 3.60 10.68 -14.04
CA LEU A 151 3.51 12.13 -13.79
C LEU A 151 4.87 12.74 -13.44
N ILE A 152 5.63 12.11 -12.55
CA ILE A 152 6.97 12.57 -12.14
C ILE A 152 7.95 12.54 -13.32
N MET A 153 7.98 11.45 -14.08
CA MET A 153 8.89 11.32 -15.23
C MET A 153 8.59 12.35 -16.34
N ARG A 154 7.32 12.62 -16.62
CA ARG A 154 6.90 13.69 -17.55
C ARG A 154 7.35 15.06 -17.08
N GLN A 155 7.22 15.34 -15.78
CA GLN A 155 7.64 16.63 -15.23
C GLN A 155 9.16 16.82 -15.28
N ILE A 156 9.95 15.75 -15.15
CA ILE A 156 11.42 15.80 -15.30
C ILE A 156 11.83 15.95 -16.78
N GLY A 157 10.89 15.72 -17.73
CA GLY A 157 11.12 15.90 -19.15
C GLY A 157 11.59 14.64 -19.89
N HIS A 158 11.33 13.46 -19.34
CA HIS A 158 11.56 12.20 -20.06
C HIS A 158 10.60 12.05 -21.24
N ASP A 159 11.06 11.42 -22.32
CA ASP A 159 10.24 11.12 -23.49
C ASP A 159 9.27 9.95 -23.21
N ASP A 160 8.26 9.84 -24.06
CA ASP A 160 7.19 8.87 -23.94
C ASP A 160 7.66 7.41 -24.03
N ASP A 161 8.69 7.13 -24.82
CA ASP A 161 9.22 5.77 -24.98
C ASP A 161 9.99 5.32 -23.74
N TYR A 162 10.78 6.24 -23.17
CA TYR A 162 11.46 6.00 -21.90
C TYR A 162 10.45 5.75 -20.77
N ILE A 163 9.42 6.61 -20.67
CA ILE A 163 8.38 6.47 -19.65
C ILE A 163 7.68 5.14 -19.78
N LEU A 164 7.25 4.74 -20.97
CA LEU A 164 6.58 3.46 -21.20
C LEU A 164 7.44 2.27 -20.78
N LYS A 165 8.72 2.31 -21.12
CA LYS A 165 9.67 1.27 -20.73
C LYS A 165 9.80 1.17 -19.22
N GLU A 166 9.98 2.30 -18.52
CA GLU A 166 10.14 2.32 -17.06
C GLU A 166 8.86 1.89 -16.32
N LEU A 167 7.67 2.29 -16.80
CA LEU A 167 6.39 1.83 -16.25
C LEU A 167 6.24 0.32 -16.41
N SER A 168 6.58 -0.21 -17.59
CA SER A 168 6.52 -1.65 -17.86
C SER A 168 7.48 -2.44 -16.97
N LEU A 169 8.71 -1.97 -16.81
CA LEU A 169 9.69 -2.57 -15.89
C LEU A 169 9.23 -2.50 -14.43
N SER A 170 8.63 -1.39 -14.04
CA SER A 170 8.07 -1.21 -12.69
C SER A 170 6.91 -2.16 -12.44
N ALA A 171 5.99 -2.32 -13.39
CA ALA A 171 4.90 -3.27 -13.31
C ALA A 171 5.39 -4.72 -13.15
N VAL A 172 6.37 -5.14 -13.95
CA VAL A 172 7.00 -6.47 -13.83
C VAL A 172 7.66 -6.65 -12.46
N ARG A 173 8.34 -5.62 -11.95
CA ARG A 173 8.96 -5.65 -10.62
C ARG A 173 7.91 -5.77 -9.51
N ILE A 174 6.83 -5.00 -9.59
CA ILE A 174 5.71 -5.05 -8.64
C ILE A 174 5.08 -6.43 -8.64
N ASP A 175 4.72 -6.98 -9.82
CA ASP A 175 4.16 -8.32 -9.93
C ASP A 175 5.08 -9.37 -9.31
N ARG A 176 6.36 -9.36 -9.67
CA ARG A 176 7.33 -10.34 -9.19
C ARG A 176 7.55 -10.27 -7.68
N LEU A 177 7.65 -9.08 -7.10
CA LEU A 177 8.02 -8.92 -5.69
C LEU A 177 6.82 -9.00 -4.76
N ASN A 178 5.67 -8.47 -5.18
CA ASN A 178 4.53 -8.29 -4.29
C ASN A 178 3.39 -9.28 -4.53
N PHE A 179 3.26 -9.84 -5.75
CA PHE A 179 2.19 -10.78 -6.07
C PHE A 179 2.70 -12.23 -6.21
N ARG A 180 3.89 -12.43 -6.79
CA ARG A 180 4.46 -13.78 -7.03
C ARG A 180 5.64 -14.09 -6.10
N GLY A 181 6.16 -13.10 -5.41
CA GLY A 181 7.29 -13.27 -4.52
C GLY A 181 6.98 -14.08 -3.27
N SER A 182 8.03 -14.48 -2.58
CA SER A 182 7.94 -15.13 -1.25
C SER A 182 7.45 -14.18 -0.15
N GLY A 183 6.71 -13.16 -0.53
CA GLY A 183 6.11 -12.21 0.39
C GLY A 183 5.26 -12.91 1.42
N TYR A 184 5.28 -12.41 2.63
CA TYR A 184 4.63 -13.01 3.80
C TYR A 184 3.11 -13.22 3.64
N TRP A 185 2.49 -12.48 2.73
CA TRP A 185 1.06 -12.53 2.46
C TRP A 185 0.85 -12.73 0.97
N TYR A 186 0.56 -13.96 0.56
CA TYR A 186 0.30 -14.24 -0.83
C TYR A 186 -0.97 -13.56 -1.30
N MET A 187 -0.83 -12.78 -2.36
CA MET A 187 -1.93 -12.27 -3.13
C MET A 187 -2.25 -13.24 -4.26
N TRP A 188 -3.45 -13.11 -4.84
CA TRP A 188 -3.84 -13.90 -5.99
C TRP A 188 -2.97 -13.51 -7.20
N PRO A 189 -2.06 -14.36 -7.69
CA PRO A 189 -1.03 -13.90 -8.64
C PRO A 189 -1.46 -13.95 -10.10
N TRP A 190 -2.59 -14.58 -10.41
CA TRP A 190 -3.00 -14.78 -11.79
C TRP A 190 -3.58 -13.52 -12.42
N GLY A 191 -3.16 -13.22 -13.69
CA GLY A 191 -3.64 -12.09 -14.48
C GLY A 191 -3.20 -10.72 -13.98
N VAL A 192 -2.19 -10.64 -13.12
CA VAL A 192 -1.67 -9.36 -12.58
C VAL A 192 -0.91 -8.59 -13.65
N ASP A 193 -0.10 -9.29 -14.44
CA ASP A 193 0.65 -8.75 -15.57
C ASP A 193 -0.26 -8.13 -16.63
N GLU A 194 -1.33 -8.83 -17.02
CA GLU A 194 -2.33 -8.34 -17.96
C GLU A 194 -3.10 -7.13 -17.39
N GLU A 195 -3.46 -7.18 -16.10
CA GLU A 195 -4.10 -6.05 -15.43
C GLU A 195 -3.21 -4.81 -15.41
N PHE A 196 -1.92 -4.94 -15.10
CA PHE A 196 -0.99 -3.80 -15.12
C PHE A 196 -0.72 -3.28 -16.53
N ALA A 197 -0.61 -4.15 -17.54
CA ALA A 197 -0.48 -3.72 -18.93
C ALA A 197 -1.66 -2.83 -19.33
N LYS A 198 -2.89 -3.26 -19.02
CA LYS A 198 -4.09 -2.44 -19.26
C LYS A 198 -4.08 -1.13 -18.47
N LYS A 199 -3.66 -1.16 -17.18
CA LYS A 199 -3.58 0.05 -16.36
C LYS A 199 -2.57 1.07 -16.90
N ILE A 200 -1.44 0.62 -17.43
CA ILE A 200 -0.47 1.50 -18.09
C ILE A 200 -1.10 2.14 -19.35
N GLU A 201 -1.85 1.37 -20.14
CA GLU A 201 -2.58 1.91 -21.29
C GLU A 201 -3.64 2.94 -20.86
N ASP A 202 -4.43 2.65 -19.81
CA ASP A 202 -5.43 3.56 -19.24
C ASP A 202 -4.80 4.87 -18.71
N ILE A 203 -3.60 4.79 -18.11
CA ILE A 203 -2.82 5.96 -17.66
C ILE A 203 -2.39 6.81 -18.85
N ARG A 204 -1.80 6.17 -19.86
CA ARG A 204 -1.23 6.87 -21.03
C ARG A 204 -2.28 7.46 -21.95
N SER A 205 -3.42 6.82 -22.10
CA SER A 205 -4.57 7.33 -22.86
C SER A 205 -5.37 8.41 -22.13
N GLY A 206 -5.05 8.68 -20.86
CA GLY A 206 -5.76 9.65 -20.02
C GLY A 206 -7.13 9.17 -19.52
N VAL A 207 -7.44 7.88 -19.65
CA VAL A 207 -8.66 7.28 -19.07
C VAL A 207 -8.61 7.35 -17.54
N ILE A 208 -7.44 7.08 -16.95
CA ILE A 208 -7.14 7.38 -15.55
C ILE A 208 -6.71 8.84 -15.49
N SER A 209 -7.66 9.73 -15.36
CA SER A 209 -7.45 11.16 -15.42
C SER A 209 -8.03 11.87 -14.20
N ASP A 210 -8.11 13.20 -14.27
CA ASP A 210 -8.73 14.07 -13.27
C ASP A 210 -10.21 13.77 -12.95
N THR A 211 -10.86 12.88 -13.73
CA THR A 211 -12.24 12.46 -13.49
C THR A 211 -12.37 11.48 -12.33
N ASP A 212 -11.33 10.70 -12.04
CA ASP A 212 -11.29 9.90 -10.82
C ASP A 212 -10.92 10.79 -9.63
N GLU A 213 -11.80 10.82 -8.63
CA GLU A 213 -11.68 11.72 -7.49
C GLU A 213 -10.35 11.53 -6.73
N VAL A 214 -9.88 10.30 -6.59
CA VAL A 214 -8.63 9.99 -5.85
C VAL A 214 -7.42 10.43 -6.66
N TYR A 215 -7.34 10.04 -7.94
CA TYR A 215 -6.20 10.37 -8.81
C TYR A 215 -6.10 11.88 -9.03
N GLY A 216 -7.22 12.55 -9.32
CA GLY A 216 -7.26 13.99 -9.51
C GLY A 216 -6.84 14.77 -8.24
N ARG A 217 -7.23 14.32 -7.06
CA ARG A 217 -6.79 14.96 -5.80
C ARG A 217 -5.30 14.76 -5.55
N VAL A 218 -4.80 13.52 -5.68
CA VAL A 218 -3.37 13.22 -5.49
C VAL A 218 -2.52 14.02 -6.48
N ARG A 219 -2.92 14.09 -7.75
CA ARG A 219 -2.23 14.91 -8.76
C ARG A 219 -2.17 16.39 -8.37
N ARG A 220 -3.30 16.98 -7.98
CA ARG A 220 -3.32 18.39 -7.54
C ARG A 220 -2.40 18.63 -6.36
N SER A 221 -2.46 17.78 -5.34
CA SER A 221 -1.59 17.90 -4.17
C SER A 221 -0.11 17.80 -4.54
N TYR A 222 0.24 16.92 -5.48
CA TYR A 222 1.61 16.81 -5.96
C TYR A 222 2.06 18.07 -6.74
N LEU A 223 1.24 18.55 -7.65
CA LEU A 223 1.56 19.76 -8.43
C LEU A 223 1.67 21.00 -7.54
N ASN A 224 0.80 21.14 -6.53
CA ASN A 224 0.89 22.20 -5.53
C ASN A 224 2.22 22.13 -4.75
N ALA A 225 2.61 20.91 -4.32
CA ALA A 225 3.85 20.71 -3.61
C ALA A 225 5.09 21.06 -4.45
N VAL A 226 5.08 20.76 -5.75
CA VAL A 226 6.19 21.08 -6.66
C VAL A 226 6.25 22.57 -6.97
N SER A 227 5.12 23.19 -7.31
CA SER A 227 5.07 24.64 -7.64
C SER A 227 5.50 25.52 -6.46
N ALA A 228 5.27 25.08 -5.23
CA ALA A 228 5.76 25.78 -4.03
C ALA A 228 7.29 25.74 -3.86
N TYR A 229 7.98 24.91 -4.65
CA TYR A 229 9.45 24.73 -4.60
C TYR A 229 10.19 25.43 -5.75
N GLU A 230 9.47 25.86 -6.80
CA GLU A 230 10.04 26.59 -7.94
C GLU A 230 10.01 28.10 -7.76
N LEU A 231 9.43 28.59 -6.64
CA LEU A 231 9.43 29.99 -6.21
C LEU A 231 10.46 30.22 -5.09
#